data_1105dbad74a611cf83da7ec6110ecf2e
#
_entry.id   1105dbad74a611cf83da7ec6110ecf2e
#
_cell.length_a   1.000
_cell.length_b   1.000
_cell.length_c   1.000
_cell.angle_alpha   90.00
_cell.angle_beta   90.00
_cell.angle_gamma   90.00
#
_symmetry.space_group_name_H-M   'P 1'
#
loop_
_entity.id
_entity.type
_entity.pdbx_description
1 polymer ?
#
loop_
_entity_poly.entity_id
_entity_poly.type
_entity_poly.pdbx_seq_one_letter_code
_entity_poly.pdbx_strand_id
1 'polypeptide(L)'
;MVIALIGPYAQGLSSSSRSRRSATTEGYGMFYLVDYAYSGEFLDYIDVNRIASTGHSMGGNAAIRGANYFGKEALKSNTLSKLHSVYVSGYVLTLQDRVLKDISSNVGVSYALYDEGAFRNELSGWDASNMEIAPESLRVVNWGINKGRKTLTEVELGKYYGSLMDRSLRVIHNEELIHPFQPYNNIATANQIEYFEKVFDLNSPIDSSDQIWQWKELMTLITMIVAMIMLIPFSRFLLSQNIFNTLVKDVPKALPQQNKTSKIIFWIIFFLGAFIASMSYIPMVDAAKVIFADAANRELTWFYPQRMNNSVMLWAAFNGVIGLILFTGSYQFFGKKHGVSISSWGLEADIKYIAKTFGLALTVFASYYALLFLIYYIFHVDYRFWFMGVRIFQPEMLLVLAMYAPIFFIFFFSNSLRVNGAMRIKGQAEWKSMLIAGVANSLGLFLIILLQYVTFALTGTVFWTTNWLSVNLLFAIVPMMFVLPYFNRYFFYMTGRVYLGPMVTTLVFIMILSTNTVVYLPI
;
A
#
# COMPACT_ATOMS: atom_id res chain seq x y z
N MET A 1 23.10 10.60 15.91
CA MET A 1 21.66 10.27 16.09
C MET A 1 21.43 8.82 15.71
N VAL A 2 20.71 8.04 16.54
CA VAL A 2 20.30 6.68 16.24
C VAL A 2 18.82 6.69 15.86
N ILE A 3 18.44 6.06 14.75
CA ILE A 3 17.06 5.97 14.30
C ILE A 3 16.61 4.51 14.40
N ALA A 4 15.60 4.24 15.23
CA ALA A 4 14.95 2.94 15.30
C ALA A 4 13.63 2.98 14.51
N LEU A 5 13.52 2.15 13.47
CA LEU A 5 12.30 1.98 12.70
C LEU A 5 11.45 0.89 13.31
N ILE A 6 10.20 1.20 13.58
CA ILE A 6 9.24 0.23 14.12
C ILE A 6 8.47 -0.39 12.96
N GLY A 7 8.54 -1.71 12.84
CA GLY A 7 7.56 -2.46 12.07
C GLY A 7 6.23 -2.45 12.84
N PRO A 8 5.16 -1.81 12.34
CA PRO A 8 3.88 -1.80 13.05
C PRO A 8 3.37 -3.21 13.27
N TYR A 9 2.65 -3.44 14.37
CA TYR A 9 2.03 -4.73 14.64
C TYR A 9 1.28 -5.27 13.42
N ALA A 10 1.45 -6.57 13.17
CA ALA A 10 0.84 -7.30 12.07
C ALA A 10 1.28 -6.85 10.66
N GLN A 11 2.45 -6.23 10.53
CA GLN A 11 3.08 -5.95 9.24
C GLN A 11 4.47 -6.59 9.16
N GLY A 12 4.78 -7.19 8.02
CA GLY A 12 6.06 -7.83 7.77
C GLY A 12 6.38 -8.92 8.80
N LEU A 13 7.43 -8.71 9.60
CA LEU A 13 7.90 -9.64 10.64
C LEU A 13 7.42 -9.27 12.06
N SER A 14 6.56 -8.28 12.20
CA SER A 14 6.05 -7.85 13.51
C SER A 14 4.92 -8.75 14.00
N SER A 15 4.90 -9.03 15.31
CA SER A 15 3.81 -9.76 15.96
C SER A 15 2.48 -9.01 15.91
N SER A 16 1.39 -9.72 16.11
CA SER A 16 0.06 -9.13 16.20
C SER A 16 -0.17 -8.46 17.55
N SER A 17 -0.96 -7.39 17.57
CA SER A 17 -1.50 -6.80 18.79
C SER A 17 -2.85 -7.40 19.11
N ARG A 18 -3.10 -7.67 20.40
CA ARG A 18 -4.42 -8.06 20.91
C ARG A 18 -5.37 -6.87 21.10
N SER A 19 -4.86 -5.66 20.96
CA SER A 19 -5.64 -4.43 21.13
C SER A 19 -6.26 -3.97 19.82
N ARG A 20 -7.59 -3.84 19.77
CA ARG A 20 -8.32 -3.17 18.68
C ARG A 20 -7.92 -1.69 18.51
N ARG A 21 -7.27 -1.11 19.53
CA ARG A 21 -6.82 0.27 19.59
C ARG A 21 -5.29 0.37 19.68
N SER A 22 -4.56 -0.54 19.06
CA SER A 22 -3.10 -0.63 19.18
C SER A 22 -2.38 0.70 18.92
N ALA A 23 -2.85 1.53 17.99
CA ALA A 23 -2.33 2.89 17.80
C ALA A 23 -2.43 3.76 19.07
N THR A 24 -3.51 3.60 19.85
CA THR A 24 -3.82 4.43 21.03
C THR A 24 -3.19 3.88 22.30
N THR A 25 -3.19 2.55 22.47
CA THR A 25 -2.79 1.89 23.71
C THR A 25 -1.33 1.44 23.72
N GLU A 26 -0.74 1.28 22.54
CA GLU A 26 0.58 0.64 22.36
C GLU A 26 1.46 1.40 21.35
N GLY A 27 0.88 2.43 20.66
CA GLY A 27 1.58 3.15 19.58
C GLY A 27 2.10 2.21 18.48
N TYR A 28 1.37 1.14 18.17
CA TYR A 28 1.81 0.07 17.28
C TYR A 28 3.15 -0.59 17.69
N GLY A 29 3.44 -0.65 18.97
CA GLY A 29 4.70 -1.18 19.52
C GLY A 29 5.70 -0.08 19.88
N MET A 30 5.48 1.18 19.50
CA MET A 30 6.40 2.27 19.80
C MET A 30 6.57 2.51 21.30
N PHE A 31 5.51 2.34 22.12
CA PHE A 31 5.63 2.55 23.57
C PHE A 31 6.63 1.57 24.18
N TYR A 32 6.57 0.30 23.80
CA TYR A 32 7.53 -0.71 24.26
C TYR A 32 8.97 -0.41 23.80
N LEU A 33 9.13 0.09 22.57
CA LEU A 33 10.46 0.47 22.08
C LEU A 33 11.04 1.65 22.86
N VAL A 34 10.21 2.64 23.22
CA VAL A 34 10.61 3.77 24.05
C VAL A 34 11.00 3.30 25.46
N ASP A 35 10.20 2.41 26.08
CA ASP A 35 10.52 1.81 27.37
C ASP A 35 11.82 1.01 27.34
N TYR A 36 12.00 0.21 26.29
CA TYR A 36 13.22 -0.57 26.07
C TYR A 36 14.46 0.33 25.92
N ALA A 37 14.37 1.39 25.10
CA ALA A 37 15.45 2.35 24.92
C ALA A 37 15.75 3.12 26.22
N TYR A 38 14.71 3.47 27.00
CA TYR A 38 14.84 4.21 28.24
C TYR A 38 15.40 3.36 29.38
N SER A 39 15.19 2.04 29.39
CA SER A 39 15.70 1.14 30.44
C SER A 39 17.23 1.08 30.48
N GLY A 40 17.90 1.31 29.37
CA GLY A 40 19.37 1.25 29.24
C GLY A 40 19.96 -0.16 29.36
N GLU A 41 19.14 -1.20 29.48
CA GLU A 41 19.62 -2.59 29.72
C GLU A 41 20.45 -3.15 28.55
N PHE A 42 20.11 -2.75 27.30
CA PHE A 42 20.73 -3.30 26.09
C PHE A 42 21.30 -2.21 25.15
N LEU A 43 21.03 -0.94 25.43
CA LEU A 43 21.35 0.19 24.57
C LEU A 43 22.03 1.30 25.39
N ASP A 44 23.21 1.00 25.91
CA ASP A 44 24.00 1.87 26.78
C ASP A 44 24.52 3.15 26.10
N TYR A 45 24.47 3.20 24.77
CA TYR A 45 24.86 4.35 23.95
C TYR A 45 23.71 5.36 23.70
N ILE A 46 22.50 5.12 24.24
CA ILE A 46 21.36 6.03 24.07
C ILE A 46 21.31 7.05 25.20
N ASP A 47 21.23 8.34 24.84
CA ASP A 47 20.86 9.38 25.78
C ASP A 47 19.37 9.32 26.10
N VAL A 48 19.04 8.78 27.26
CA VAL A 48 17.65 8.59 27.74
C VAL A 48 16.87 9.89 27.89
N ASN A 49 17.56 11.04 27.99
CA ASN A 49 16.93 12.34 28.05
C ASN A 49 16.61 12.95 26.68
N ARG A 50 17.08 12.33 25.61
CA ARG A 50 16.95 12.80 24.23
C ARG A 50 16.23 11.80 23.32
N ILE A 51 15.22 11.10 23.83
CA ILE A 51 14.38 10.17 23.05
C ILE A 51 13.24 10.96 22.40
N ALA A 52 13.06 10.78 21.09
CA ALA A 52 11.94 11.36 20.35
C ALA A 52 11.18 10.31 19.54
N SER A 53 9.94 10.62 19.19
CA SER A 53 9.16 9.82 18.25
C SER A 53 8.62 10.65 17.10
N THR A 54 8.51 10.03 15.94
CA THR A 54 7.88 10.63 14.76
C THR A 54 7.12 9.55 13.97
N GLY A 55 6.26 9.99 13.09
CA GLY A 55 5.55 9.11 12.17
C GLY A 55 4.60 9.88 11.29
N HIS A 56 4.29 9.29 10.12
CA HIS A 56 3.35 9.86 9.18
C HIS A 56 1.99 9.18 9.28
N SER A 57 0.89 9.93 9.13
CA SER A 57 -0.48 9.42 9.14
C SER A 57 -0.79 8.66 10.43
N MET A 58 -1.09 7.37 10.36
CA MET A 58 -1.29 6.55 11.56
C MET A 58 -0.06 6.48 12.48
N GLY A 59 1.16 6.62 11.92
CA GLY A 59 2.39 6.78 12.70
C GLY A 59 2.42 8.11 13.47
N GLY A 60 1.94 9.19 12.88
CA GLY A 60 1.75 10.48 13.57
C GLY A 60 0.73 10.38 14.72
N ASN A 61 -0.37 9.62 14.52
CA ASN A 61 -1.29 9.29 15.61
C ASN A 61 -0.58 8.55 16.75
N ALA A 62 0.24 7.53 16.42
CA ALA A 62 1.00 6.79 17.42
C ALA A 62 1.99 7.69 18.18
N ALA A 63 2.71 8.56 17.48
CA ALA A 63 3.66 9.49 18.07
C ALA A 63 3.01 10.43 19.10
N ILE A 64 1.91 11.10 18.74
CA ILE A 64 1.22 12.02 19.67
C ILE A 64 0.54 11.28 20.82
N ARG A 65 0.06 10.05 20.60
CA ARG A 65 -0.48 9.19 21.66
C ARG A 65 0.62 8.77 22.64
N GLY A 66 1.82 8.49 22.15
CA GLY A 66 2.99 8.22 23.00
C GLY A 66 3.34 9.42 23.87
N ALA A 67 3.37 10.63 23.30
CA ALA A 67 3.59 11.84 24.09
C ALA A 67 2.54 12.03 25.20
N ASN A 68 1.26 11.72 24.91
CA ASN A 68 0.19 11.74 25.91
C ASN A 68 0.37 10.64 26.97
N TYR A 69 0.74 9.42 26.56
CA TYR A 69 0.93 8.28 27.46
C TYR A 69 2.08 8.54 28.43
N PHE A 70 3.27 8.84 27.93
CA PHE A 70 4.45 9.11 28.76
C PHE A 70 4.34 10.44 29.52
N GLY A 71 3.60 11.41 28.99
CA GLY A 71 3.28 12.63 29.73
C GLY A 71 2.41 12.36 30.96
N LYS A 72 1.38 11.51 30.85
CA LYS A 72 0.56 11.08 32.00
C LYS A 72 1.36 10.32 33.06
N GLU A 73 2.27 9.45 32.63
CA GLU A 73 3.18 8.75 33.56
C GLU A 73 4.06 9.76 34.31
N ALA A 74 4.67 10.69 33.59
CA ALA A 74 5.53 11.74 34.14
C ALA A 74 4.78 12.63 35.15
N LEU A 75 3.55 13.04 34.85
CA LEU A 75 2.71 13.83 35.74
C LEU A 75 2.35 13.07 37.03
N LYS A 76 2.08 11.76 36.95
CA LYS A 76 1.77 10.92 38.12
C LYS A 76 2.98 10.70 39.04
N SER A 77 4.15 10.51 38.47
CA SER A 77 5.40 10.22 39.19
C SER A 77 6.20 11.46 39.54
N ASN A 78 5.75 12.64 39.10
CA ASN A 78 6.49 13.91 39.21
C ASN A 78 7.91 13.83 38.63
N THR A 79 8.02 13.19 37.43
CA THR A 79 9.27 13.01 36.69
C THR A 79 9.22 13.68 35.33
N LEU A 80 10.30 13.64 34.58
CA LEU A 80 10.29 14.04 33.16
C LEU A 80 9.69 12.92 32.32
N SER A 81 8.99 13.30 31.24
CA SER A 81 8.49 12.34 30.27
C SER A 81 9.66 11.61 29.57
N LYS A 82 9.53 10.30 29.38
CA LYS A 82 10.50 9.49 28.60
C LYS A 82 10.66 9.98 27.17
N LEU A 83 9.60 10.54 26.57
CA LEU A 83 9.70 11.25 25.30
C LEU A 83 10.02 12.72 25.51
N HIS A 84 11.21 13.13 25.07
CA HIS A 84 11.63 14.52 25.05
C HIS A 84 10.87 15.33 24.01
N SER A 85 10.66 14.75 22.82
CA SER A 85 10.08 15.45 21.67
C SER A 85 9.26 14.51 20.79
N VAL A 86 8.27 15.05 20.10
CA VAL A 86 7.50 14.34 19.07
C VAL A 86 7.33 15.22 17.84
N TYR A 87 7.34 14.59 16.65
CA TYR A 87 7.01 15.25 15.41
C TYR A 87 5.89 14.48 14.70
N VAL A 88 4.74 15.10 14.54
CA VAL A 88 3.53 14.50 13.99
C VAL A 88 3.39 14.91 12.53
N SER A 89 3.51 13.95 11.62
CA SER A 89 3.36 14.19 10.19
C SER A 89 2.02 13.64 9.69
N GLY A 90 1.25 14.47 9.00
CA GLY A 90 0.04 14.08 8.28
C GLY A 90 -1.10 13.52 9.16
N TYR A 91 -1.22 13.94 10.42
CA TYR A 91 -2.30 13.48 11.29
C TYR A 91 -2.72 14.52 12.33
N VAL A 92 -3.97 14.96 12.29
CA VAL A 92 -4.48 16.03 13.16
C VAL A 92 -5.69 15.64 14.02
N LEU A 93 -6.34 14.52 13.74
CA LEU A 93 -7.57 14.10 14.43
C LEU A 93 -7.43 13.89 15.95
N THR A 94 -6.20 13.68 16.43
CA THR A 94 -5.88 13.53 17.86
C THR A 94 -5.35 14.78 18.53
N LEU A 95 -5.22 15.88 17.80
CA LEU A 95 -4.78 17.18 18.34
C LEU A 95 -5.95 17.88 19.07
N GLN A 96 -6.47 17.22 20.08
CA GLN A 96 -7.61 17.64 20.91
C GLN A 96 -7.15 17.94 22.33
N ASP A 97 -7.84 18.84 23.03
CA ASP A 97 -7.50 19.26 24.39
C ASP A 97 -7.29 18.09 25.35
N ARG A 98 -8.16 17.07 25.27
CA ARG A 98 -8.05 15.85 26.10
C ARG A 98 -6.76 15.05 25.91
N VAL A 99 -6.08 15.23 24.78
CA VAL A 99 -4.79 14.59 24.46
C VAL A 99 -3.65 15.55 24.81
N LEU A 100 -3.76 16.80 24.38
CA LEU A 100 -2.70 17.79 24.48
C LEU A 100 -2.40 18.23 25.93
N LYS A 101 -3.43 18.23 26.80
CA LYS A 101 -3.30 18.65 28.22
C LYS A 101 -2.29 17.86 29.05
N ASP A 102 -2.06 16.60 28.69
CA ASP A 102 -1.18 15.70 29.42
C ASP A 102 0.19 15.54 28.74
N ILE A 103 0.49 16.30 27.68
CA ILE A 103 1.77 16.21 26.96
C ILE A 103 2.83 17.05 27.68
N SER A 104 3.92 16.39 28.07
CA SER A 104 5.11 16.99 28.68
C SER A 104 6.34 16.78 27.76
N SER A 105 6.17 17.01 26.47
CA SER A 105 7.17 16.86 25.40
C SER A 105 7.08 18.04 24.44
N ASN A 106 8.19 18.39 23.78
CA ASN A 106 8.16 19.31 22.65
C ASN A 106 7.36 18.70 21.50
N VAL A 107 6.61 19.50 20.75
CA VAL A 107 5.75 19.02 19.66
C VAL A 107 5.95 19.82 18.38
N GLY A 108 6.37 19.15 17.31
CA GLY A 108 6.28 19.63 15.94
C GLY A 108 5.10 18.97 15.23
N VAL A 109 4.44 19.71 14.38
CA VAL A 109 3.35 19.22 13.52
C VAL A 109 3.64 19.65 12.10
N SER A 110 3.57 18.70 11.15
CA SER A 110 3.64 18.93 9.73
C SER A 110 2.36 18.38 9.11
N TYR A 111 1.65 19.17 8.32
CA TYR A 111 0.42 18.77 7.67
C TYR A 111 0.37 19.23 6.22
N ALA A 112 -0.10 18.35 5.34
CA ALA A 112 -0.22 18.67 3.93
C ALA A 112 -1.38 19.67 3.69
N LEU A 113 -1.11 20.79 3.02
CA LEU A 113 -2.12 21.83 2.72
C LEU A 113 -3.27 21.28 1.85
N TYR A 114 -2.97 20.29 1.03
CA TYR A 114 -3.94 19.63 0.16
C TYR A 114 -4.25 18.20 0.64
N ASP A 115 -4.29 17.97 1.99
CA ASP A 115 -4.66 16.67 2.54
C ASP A 115 -6.07 16.28 2.13
N GLU A 116 -6.18 15.24 1.32
CA GLU A 116 -7.43 14.79 0.73
C GLU A 116 -8.26 13.89 1.64
N GLY A 117 -7.70 13.40 2.74
CA GLY A 117 -8.33 12.32 3.48
C GLY A 117 -8.46 12.45 4.97
N ALA A 118 -7.51 13.04 5.65
CA ALA A 118 -7.42 12.96 7.12
C ALA A 118 -7.97 14.19 7.83
N PHE A 119 -8.10 15.32 7.16
CA PHE A 119 -8.63 16.54 7.74
C PHE A 119 -10.14 16.69 7.46
N ARG A 120 -10.99 16.64 8.49
CA ARG A 120 -12.44 16.54 8.29
C ARG A 120 -13.30 17.24 9.32
N ASN A 121 -12.73 18.05 10.21
CA ASN A 121 -13.46 18.34 11.43
C ASN A 121 -14.13 19.69 11.44
N GLU A 122 -13.37 20.75 11.67
CA GLU A 122 -13.95 22.03 12.08
C GLU A 122 -13.96 23.04 10.94
N LEU A 123 -13.08 22.83 9.95
CA LEU A 123 -13.06 23.60 8.71
C LEU A 123 -13.52 22.73 7.54
N SER A 124 -13.85 23.34 6.41
CA SER A 124 -14.36 22.65 5.23
C SER A 124 -13.74 23.19 3.93
N GLY A 125 -13.87 22.42 2.86
CA GLY A 125 -13.34 22.78 1.55
C GLY A 125 -11.82 22.93 1.59
N TRP A 126 -11.32 23.95 0.91
CA TRP A 126 -9.88 24.23 0.83
C TRP A 126 -9.27 24.72 2.15
N ASP A 127 -10.07 25.33 3.02
CA ASP A 127 -9.58 25.84 4.31
C ASP A 127 -9.38 24.72 5.34
N ALA A 128 -9.92 23.53 5.10
CA ALA A 128 -9.88 22.41 6.04
C ALA A 128 -8.45 22.02 6.44
N SER A 129 -7.49 22.16 5.52
CA SER A 129 -6.08 21.81 5.73
C SER A 129 -5.17 23.03 5.98
N ASN A 130 -5.74 24.23 6.09
CA ASN A 130 -4.98 25.44 6.39
C ASN A 130 -4.62 25.51 7.88
N MET A 131 -3.37 25.17 8.19
CA MET A 131 -2.88 25.08 9.56
C MET A 131 -2.62 26.44 10.22
N GLU A 132 -2.66 27.54 9.50
CA GLU A 132 -2.56 28.89 10.09
C GLU A 132 -3.80 29.17 10.98
N ILE A 133 -4.97 28.76 10.52
CA ILE A 133 -6.27 29.05 11.17
C ILE A 133 -6.95 27.80 11.74
N ALA A 134 -6.42 26.60 11.50
CA ALA A 134 -7.04 25.36 11.95
C ALA A 134 -7.11 25.28 13.47
N PRO A 135 -8.27 24.91 14.04
CA PRO A 135 -8.41 24.75 15.49
C PRO A 135 -7.40 23.77 16.09
N GLU A 136 -6.95 22.78 15.34
CA GLU A 136 -5.97 21.79 15.73
C GLU A 136 -4.58 22.42 15.98
N SER A 137 -4.11 23.27 15.08
CA SER A 137 -2.83 23.97 15.23
C SER A 137 -2.89 24.99 16.38
N LEU A 138 -3.98 25.75 16.47
CA LEU A 138 -4.22 26.70 17.57
C LEU A 138 -4.19 25.99 18.92
N ARG A 139 -4.83 24.81 19.06
CA ARG A 139 -4.79 24.01 20.28
C ARG A 139 -3.37 23.58 20.63
N VAL A 140 -2.61 23.05 19.66
CA VAL A 140 -1.22 22.61 19.89
C VAL A 140 -0.38 23.74 20.45
N VAL A 141 -0.42 24.92 19.82
CA VAL A 141 0.37 26.08 20.25
C VAL A 141 -0.11 26.60 21.61
N ASN A 142 -1.42 26.77 21.81
CA ASN A 142 -1.97 27.27 23.08
C ASN A 142 -1.64 26.34 24.28
N TRP A 143 -1.63 25.01 24.09
CA TRP A 143 -1.19 24.08 25.13
C TRP A 143 0.30 24.22 25.46
N GLY A 144 1.14 24.58 24.49
CA GLY A 144 2.55 24.88 24.73
C GLY A 144 2.77 26.14 25.54
N ILE A 145 2.12 27.26 25.18
CA ILE A 145 2.42 28.57 25.75
C ILE A 145 1.54 28.98 26.94
N ASN A 146 0.27 28.53 26.99
CA ASN A 146 -0.74 29.06 27.89
C ASN A 146 -1.58 27.99 28.60
N LYS A 147 -1.09 26.75 28.68
CA LYS A 147 -1.82 25.61 29.28
C LYS A 147 -3.25 25.46 28.71
N GLY A 148 -3.41 25.64 27.40
CA GLY A 148 -4.66 25.49 26.69
C GLY A 148 -5.61 26.70 26.70
N ARG A 149 -5.24 27.81 27.32
CA ARG A 149 -6.03 29.04 27.22
C ARG A 149 -5.95 29.59 25.80
N LYS A 150 -7.09 29.85 25.18
CA LYS A 150 -7.18 30.38 23.82
C LYS A 150 -6.70 31.84 23.78
N THR A 151 -5.50 32.07 23.28
CA THR A 151 -4.91 33.41 23.17
C THR A 151 -4.57 33.79 21.73
N LEU A 152 -4.44 32.79 20.85
CA LEU A 152 -4.11 32.98 19.44
C LEU A 152 -5.34 32.72 18.57
N THR A 153 -5.52 33.55 17.55
CA THR A 153 -6.51 33.40 16.47
C THR A 153 -5.88 32.86 15.19
N GLU A 154 -4.53 32.89 15.11
CA GLU A 154 -3.76 32.47 13.96
C GLU A 154 -2.38 31.98 14.42
N VAL A 155 -1.81 31.03 13.72
CA VAL A 155 -0.49 30.46 13.95
C VAL A 155 0.42 30.85 12.77
N GLU A 156 1.57 31.44 13.04
CA GLU A 156 2.61 31.67 12.04
C GLU A 156 3.34 30.37 11.76
N LEU A 157 3.29 29.89 10.51
CA LEU A 157 3.94 28.65 10.10
C LEU A 157 5.47 28.75 10.23
N GLY A 158 6.09 27.65 10.67
CA GLY A 158 7.54 27.58 10.89
C GLY A 158 8.04 28.32 12.14
N LYS A 159 7.20 29.10 12.81
CA LYS A 159 7.57 29.79 14.03
C LYS A 159 7.54 28.85 15.23
N TYR A 160 8.58 28.96 16.05
CA TYR A 160 8.68 28.24 17.30
C TYR A 160 8.04 29.03 18.44
N TYR A 161 7.08 28.44 19.12
CA TYR A 161 6.37 28.97 20.29
C TYR A 161 6.77 28.19 21.54
N GLY A 162 6.79 28.84 22.72
CA GLY A 162 7.11 28.20 23.98
C GLY A 162 8.62 28.09 24.21
N SER A 163 9.05 27.20 25.11
CA SER A 163 10.42 27.03 25.55
C SER A 163 10.90 25.59 25.46
N LEU A 164 12.14 25.41 25.04
CA LEU A 164 12.79 24.11 25.00
C LEU A 164 13.07 23.58 26.42
N MET A 165 13.41 24.47 27.36
CA MET A 165 13.82 24.10 28.71
C MET A 165 12.72 23.40 29.51
N ASP A 166 11.48 23.80 29.34
CA ASP A 166 10.32 23.21 30.01
C ASP A 166 9.53 22.23 29.10
N ARG A 167 10.08 21.88 27.93
CA ARG A 167 9.51 20.99 26.93
C ARG A 167 8.15 21.47 26.39
N SER A 168 7.95 22.78 26.39
CA SER A 168 6.73 23.42 25.86
C SER A 168 6.87 23.93 24.42
N LEU A 169 8.00 23.66 23.75
CA LEU A 169 8.25 24.12 22.39
C LEU A 169 7.22 23.54 21.40
N ARG A 170 6.69 24.41 20.55
CA ARG A 170 5.70 24.06 19.51
C ARG A 170 6.08 24.70 18.18
N VAL A 171 5.92 23.95 17.09
CA VAL A 171 6.03 24.45 15.71
C VAL A 171 5.01 23.77 14.82
N ILE A 172 4.47 24.53 13.88
CA ILE A 172 3.49 24.04 12.89
C ILE A 172 4.05 24.30 11.49
N HIS A 173 4.06 23.27 10.66
CA HIS A 173 4.38 23.34 9.23
C HIS A 173 3.17 22.91 8.40
N ASN A 174 3.03 23.49 7.21
CA ASN A 174 1.89 23.21 6.33
C ASN A 174 2.35 23.23 4.85
N GLU A 175 2.80 22.09 4.37
CA GLU A 175 3.43 21.97 3.06
C GLU A 175 2.39 21.83 1.94
N GLU A 176 2.63 22.48 0.78
CA GLU A 176 1.76 22.49 -0.41
C GLU A 176 1.81 21.17 -1.19
N LEU A 177 1.24 20.10 -0.57
CA LEU A 177 1.21 18.77 -1.16
C LEU A 177 0.00 17.96 -0.66
N ILE A 178 -0.25 16.80 -1.26
CA ILE A 178 -1.29 15.86 -0.81
C ILE A 178 -0.72 14.86 0.20
N HIS A 179 -1.58 14.27 0.99
CA HIS A 179 -1.23 13.38 2.10
C HIS A 179 -0.21 12.28 1.78
N PRO A 180 -0.35 11.46 0.72
CA PRO A 180 0.56 10.34 0.48
C PRO A 180 2.00 10.75 0.14
N PHE A 181 2.22 11.99 -0.30
CA PHE A 181 3.53 12.47 -0.72
C PHE A 181 4.29 13.22 0.37
N GLN A 182 3.69 13.48 1.51
CA GLN A 182 4.36 14.20 2.60
C GLN A 182 5.65 13.50 3.08
N PRO A 183 5.72 12.17 3.24
CA PRO A 183 6.97 11.48 3.59
C PRO A 183 8.04 11.48 2.48
N TYR A 184 7.67 11.88 1.26
CA TYR A 184 8.52 11.88 0.07
C TYR A 184 8.69 13.29 -0.49
N ASN A 185 8.79 14.28 0.38
CA ASN A 185 8.95 15.68 0.00
C ASN A 185 10.14 16.30 0.73
N ASN A 186 10.98 17.03 -0.01
CA ASN A 186 12.21 17.63 0.54
C ASN A 186 11.92 18.65 1.63
N ILE A 187 10.90 19.51 1.44
CA ILE A 187 10.54 20.55 2.41
C ILE A 187 10.00 19.91 3.68
N ALA A 188 9.07 18.97 3.58
CA ALA A 188 8.52 18.28 4.74
C ALA A 188 9.59 17.51 5.53
N THR A 189 10.56 16.91 4.81
CA THR A 189 11.70 16.21 5.43
C THR A 189 12.66 17.21 6.07
N ALA A 190 12.98 18.32 5.42
CA ALA A 190 13.82 19.38 5.98
C ALA A 190 13.21 19.96 7.26
N ASN A 191 11.94 20.32 7.25
CA ASN A 191 11.21 20.80 8.43
C ASN A 191 11.31 19.83 9.63
N GLN A 192 11.23 18.52 9.35
CA GLN A 192 11.37 17.51 10.40
C GLN A 192 12.80 17.41 10.92
N ILE A 193 13.81 17.46 10.04
CA ILE A 193 15.23 17.44 10.41
C ILE A 193 15.56 18.67 11.27
N GLU A 194 15.22 19.87 10.81
CA GLU A 194 15.45 21.14 11.54
C GLU A 194 14.79 21.13 12.92
N TYR A 195 13.57 20.59 13.01
CA TYR A 195 12.91 20.44 14.29
C TYR A 195 13.75 19.57 15.26
N PHE A 196 14.24 18.41 14.79
CA PHE A 196 15.05 17.53 15.64
C PHE A 196 16.43 18.11 15.95
N GLU A 197 17.05 18.81 15.03
CA GLU A 197 18.29 19.54 15.29
C GLU A 197 18.09 20.58 16.39
N LYS A 198 17.02 21.36 16.30
CA LYS A 198 16.70 22.38 17.30
C LYS A 198 16.37 21.79 18.67
N VAL A 199 15.52 20.76 18.75
CA VAL A 199 15.11 20.22 20.07
C VAL A 199 16.22 19.41 20.78
N PHE A 200 17.19 18.91 20.03
CA PHE A 200 18.32 18.17 20.56
C PHE A 200 19.62 18.97 20.61
N ASP A 201 19.58 20.25 20.22
CA ASP A 201 20.75 21.12 20.12
C ASP A 201 21.89 20.43 19.33
N LEU A 202 21.56 19.99 18.12
CA LEU A 202 22.50 19.30 17.22
C LEU A 202 23.08 20.32 16.24
N ASN A 203 24.39 20.40 16.19
CA ASN A 203 25.12 21.14 15.16
C ASN A 203 25.46 20.19 14.01
N SER A 204 24.54 20.02 13.08
CA SER A 204 24.80 19.24 11.87
C SER A 204 25.65 20.05 10.90
N PRO A 205 26.74 19.48 10.34
CA PRO A 205 27.50 20.13 9.26
C PRO A 205 26.79 20.04 7.90
N ILE A 206 25.69 19.28 7.82
CA ILE A 206 24.93 19.06 6.59
C ILE A 206 23.60 19.82 6.71
N ASP A 207 23.30 20.66 5.73
CA ASP A 207 22.05 21.40 5.67
C ASP A 207 20.84 20.45 5.55
N SER A 208 19.73 20.76 6.21
CA SER A 208 18.51 19.94 6.19
C SER A 208 17.94 19.72 4.78
N SER A 209 18.24 20.62 3.85
CA SER A 209 17.85 20.54 2.44
C SER A 209 18.78 19.67 1.59
N ASP A 210 19.97 19.32 2.07
CA ASP A 210 20.92 18.43 1.37
C ASP A 210 20.51 16.96 1.57
N GLN A 211 19.61 16.50 0.74
CA GLN A 211 18.93 15.21 0.86
C GLN A 211 19.20 14.33 -0.36
N ILE A 212 19.42 13.04 -0.08
CA ILE A 212 19.71 12.02 -1.11
C ILE A 212 18.67 10.88 -1.16
N TRP A 213 17.57 10.98 -0.43
CA TRP A 213 16.55 9.93 -0.34
C TRP A 213 15.94 9.58 -1.71
N GLN A 214 15.87 10.52 -2.66
CA GLN A 214 15.37 10.30 -4.02
C GLN A 214 16.19 9.23 -4.75
N TRP A 215 17.50 9.22 -4.57
CA TRP A 215 18.37 8.19 -5.14
C TRP A 215 18.09 6.82 -4.53
N LYS A 216 17.83 6.75 -3.23
CA LYS A 216 17.42 5.51 -2.59
C LYS A 216 16.09 5.00 -3.20
N GLU A 217 15.08 5.84 -3.32
CA GLU A 217 13.78 5.47 -3.91
C GLU A 217 13.94 5.02 -5.37
N LEU A 218 14.80 5.70 -6.16
CA LEU A 218 15.08 5.28 -7.54
C LEU A 218 15.76 3.89 -7.57
N MET A 219 16.75 3.65 -6.72
CA MET A 219 17.44 2.36 -6.70
C MET A 219 16.54 1.23 -6.19
N THR A 220 15.69 1.49 -5.19
CA THR A 220 14.71 0.50 -4.72
C THR A 220 13.62 0.22 -5.77
N LEU A 221 13.23 1.20 -6.59
CA LEU A 221 12.38 0.98 -7.76
C LEU A 221 13.05 0.07 -8.79
N ILE A 222 14.31 0.35 -9.12
CA ILE A 222 15.08 -0.48 -10.07
C ILE A 222 15.18 -1.92 -9.54
N THR A 223 15.50 -2.11 -8.26
CA THR A 223 15.57 -3.46 -7.67
C THR A 223 14.22 -4.16 -7.69
N MET A 224 13.11 -3.46 -7.47
CA MET A 224 11.75 -4.01 -7.58
C MET A 224 11.45 -4.45 -9.02
N ILE A 225 11.78 -3.64 -10.03
CA ILE A 225 11.58 -3.98 -11.44
C ILE A 225 12.41 -5.22 -11.80
N VAL A 226 13.69 -5.25 -11.42
CA VAL A 226 14.58 -6.39 -11.67
C VAL A 226 14.05 -7.64 -10.96
N ALA A 227 13.62 -7.52 -9.70
CA ALA A 227 13.01 -8.63 -8.96
C ALA A 227 11.79 -9.19 -9.69
N MET A 228 10.90 -8.34 -10.20
CA MET A 228 9.74 -8.80 -10.98
C MET A 228 10.15 -9.50 -12.29
N ILE A 229 11.14 -8.95 -13.02
CA ILE A 229 11.66 -9.54 -14.26
C ILE A 229 12.28 -10.92 -14.00
N MET A 230 12.89 -11.15 -12.84
CA MET A 230 13.52 -12.42 -12.47
C MET A 230 12.57 -13.63 -12.48
N LEU A 231 11.26 -13.42 -12.36
CA LEU A 231 10.27 -14.49 -12.52
C LEU A 231 10.37 -15.20 -13.89
N ILE A 232 10.78 -14.47 -14.94
CA ILE A 232 10.87 -14.98 -16.31
C ILE A 232 12.06 -15.94 -16.48
N PRO A 233 13.32 -15.55 -16.19
CA PRO A 233 14.46 -16.47 -16.32
C PRO A 233 14.36 -17.66 -15.35
N PHE A 234 13.84 -17.51 -14.14
CA PHE A 234 13.57 -18.63 -13.24
C PHE A 234 12.62 -19.64 -13.83
N SER A 235 11.50 -19.18 -14.38
CA SER A 235 10.53 -20.06 -15.01
C SER A 235 11.14 -20.78 -16.23
N ARG A 236 11.93 -20.10 -17.05
CA ARG A 236 12.64 -20.72 -18.19
C ARG A 236 13.63 -21.79 -17.74
N PHE A 237 14.43 -21.47 -16.72
CA PHE A 237 15.39 -22.41 -16.14
C PHE A 237 14.67 -23.66 -15.61
N LEU A 238 13.60 -23.51 -14.85
CA LEU A 238 12.84 -24.65 -14.32
C LEU A 238 12.16 -25.47 -15.44
N LEU A 239 11.63 -24.81 -16.46
CA LEU A 239 11.04 -25.48 -17.63
C LEU A 239 12.09 -26.26 -18.46
N SER A 240 13.37 -25.93 -18.38
CA SER A 240 14.45 -26.70 -19.02
C SER A 240 14.82 -27.97 -18.26
N GLN A 241 14.38 -28.12 -17.00
CA GLN A 241 14.68 -29.28 -16.18
C GLN A 241 13.78 -30.48 -16.55
N ASN A 242 14.31 -31.69 -16.45
CA ASN A 242 13.58 -32.93 -16.80
C ASN A 242 12.24 -33.08 -16.11
N ILE A 243 12.11 -32.55 -14.90
CA ILE A 243 10.88 -32.61 -14.12
C ILE A 243 9.75 -31.76 -14.73
N PHE A 244 10.06 -30.64 -15.41
CA PHE A 244 9.07 -29.70 -15.92
C PHE A 244 9.06 -29.53 -17.44
N ASN A 245 10.02 -30.07 -18.18
CA ASN A 245 10.14 -29.86 -19.65
C ASN A 245 8.92 -30.33 -20.43
N THR A 246 8.18 -31.33 -19.93
CA THR A 246 6.93 -31.83 -20.54
C THR A 246 5.78 -30.81 -20.50
N LEU A 247 5.91 -29.73 -19.73
CA LEU A 247 4.95 -28.63 -19.70
C LEU A 247 5.10 -27.66 -20.88
N VAL A 248 6.23 -27.70 -21.58
CA VAL A 248 6.45 -26.92 -22.79
C VAL A 248 5.65 -27.55 -23.93
N LYS A 249 4.69 -26.81 -24.47
CA LYS A 249 3.84 -27.20 -25.59
C LYS A 249 3.87 -26.12 -26.67
N ASP A 250 3.51 -26.49 -27.88
CA ASP A 250 3.38 -25.53 -28.96
C ASP A 250 2.36 -24.45 -28.64
N VAL A 251 2.71 -23.22 -29.00
CA VAL A 251 1.81 -22.08 -28.85
C VAL A 251 0.68 -22.21 -29.88
N PRO A 252 -0.58 -22.23 -29.44
CA PRO A 252 -1.73 -22.32 -30.36
C PRO A 252 -1.73 -21.17 -31.37
N LYS A 253 -2.32 -21.39 -32.54
CA LYS A 253 -2.43 -20.36 -33.60
C LYS A 253 -3.16 -19.13 -33.05
N ALA A 254 -2.73 -17.94 -33.47
CA ALA A 254 -3.44 -16.70 -33.20
C ALA A 254 -4.82 -16.67 -33.85
N LEU A 255 -5.72 -15.88 -33.27
CA LEU A 255 -7.05 -15.67 -33.82
C LEU A 255 -7.00 -15.09 -35.24
N PRO A 256 -8.02 -15.38 -36.10
CA PRO A 256 -8.13 -14.72 -37.39
C PRO A 256 -8.12 -13.20 -37.30
N GLN A 257 -7.79 -12.55 -38.40
CA GLN A 257 -7.89 -11.10 -38.49
C GLN A 257 -9.33 -10.63 -38.27
N GLN A 258 -9.50 -9.62 -37.43
CA GLN A 258 -10.83 -9.09 -37.11
C GLN A 258 -11.41 -8.28 -38.28
N ASN A 259 -12.67 -8.55 -38.63
CA ASN A 259 -13.47 -7.69 -39.46
C ASN A 259 -14.02 -6.48 -38.70
N LYS A 260 -14.70 -5.54 -39.37
CA LYS A 260 -15.26 -4.33 -38.79
C LYS A 260 -16.19 -4.61 -37.60
N THR A 261 -17.09 -5.59 -37.74
CA THR A 261 -18.05 -5.96 -36.69
C THR A 261 -17.33 -6.51 -35.45
N SER A 262 -16.37 -7.41 -35.64
CA SER A 262 -15.59 -7.98 -34.52
C SER A 262 -14.80 -6.91 -33.77
N LYS A 263 -14.27 -5.90 -34.46
CA LYS A 263 -13.59 -4.74 -33.80
C LYS A 263 -14.56 -3.91 -32.96
N ILE A 264 -15.74 -3.62 -33.48
CA ILE A 264 -16.77 -2.87 -32.73
C ILE A 264 -17.18 -3.65 -31.48
N ILE A 265 -17.47 -4.95 -31.59
CA ILE A 265 -17.82 -5.78 -30.44
C ILE A 265 -16.70 -5.83 -29.41
N PHE A 266 -15.45 -5.95 -29.86
CA PHE A 266 -14.29 -5.92 -28.98
C PHE A 266 -14.26 -4.64 -28.13
N TRP A 267 -14.45 -3.47 -28.75
CA TRP A 267 -14.43 -2.19 -28.02
C TRP A 267 -15.64 -2.00 -27.11
N ILE A 268 -16.82 -2.50 -27.53
CA ILE A 268 -18.01 -2.50 -26.65
C ILE A 268 -17.73 -3.32 -25.39
N ILE A 269 -17.20 -4.53 -25.52
CA ILE A 269 -16.87 -5.40 -24.38
C ILE A 269 -15.75 -4.78 -23.54
N PHE A 270 -14.77 -4.15 -24.17
CA PHE A 270 -13.68 -3.45 -23.47
C PHE A 270 -14.23 -2.35 -22.55
N PHE A 271 -15.03 -1.44 -23.07
CA PHE A 271 -15.59 -0.34 -22.28
C PHE A 271 -16.63 -0.82 -21.28
N LEU A 272 -17.43 -1.83 -21.61
CA LEU A 272 -18.37 -2.45 -20.68
C LEU A 272 -17.61 -3.08 -19.50
N GLY A 273 -16.53 -3.80 -19.77
CA GLY A 273 -15.68 -4.37 -18.70
C GLY A 273 -15.04 -3.31 -17.81
N ALA A 274 -14.52 -2.23 -18.39
CA ALA A 274 -13.94 -1.11 -17.63
C ALA A 274 -15.03 -0.41 -16.78
N PHE A 275 -16.22 -0.21 -17.33
CA PHE A 275 -17.35 0.39 -16.60
C PHE A 275 -17.78 -0.49 -15.41
N ILE A 276 -17.96 -1.81 -15.62
CA ILE A 276 -18.30 -2.73 -14.54
C ILE A 276 -17.22 -2.76 -13.47
N ALA A 277 -15.95 -2.79 -13.87
CA ALA A 277 -14.82 -2.79 -12.94
C ALA A 277 -14.78 -1.51 -12.08
N SER A 278 -15.07 -0.36 -12.68
CA SER A 278 -15.17 0.92 -11.97
C SER A 278 -16.35 0.94 -11.00
N MET A 279 -17.57 0.63 -11.49
CA MET A 279 -18.79 0.73 -10.70
C MET A 279 -18.89 -0.31 -9.59
N SER A 280 -18.19 -1.43 -9.68
CA SER A 280 -18.21 -2.51 -8.68
C SER A 280 -17.23 -2.30 -7.52
N TYR A 281 -16.21 -1.44 -7.64
CA TYR A 281 -15.16 -1.36 -6.63
C TYR A 281 -15.68 -0.91 -5.26
N ILE A 282 -16.33 0.24 -5.18
CA ILE A 282 -16.85 0.76 -3.91
C ILE A 282 -17.94 -0.14 -3.30
N PRO A 283 -18.91 -0.67 -4.06
CA PRO A 283 -19.83 -1.68 -3.53
C PRO A 283 -19.12 -2.91 -2.94
N MET A 284 -18.03 -3.39 -3.56
CA MET A 284 -17.26 -4.50 -3.00
C MET A 284 -16.46 -4.11 -1.75
N VAL A 285 -16.00 -2.86 -1.65
CA VAL A 285 -15.41 -2.33 -0.40
C VAL A 285 -16.44 -2.36 0.73
N ASP A 286 -17.66 -1.93 0.48
CA ASP A 286 -18.69 -1.92 1.51
C ASP A 286 -19.22 -3.33 1.85
N ALA A 287 -19.35 -4.20 0.87
CA ALA A 287 -19.67 -5.62 1.08
C ALA A 287 -18.59 -6.33 1.92
N ALA A 288 -17.31 -6.03 1.69
CA ALA A 288 -16.22 -6.61 2.46
C ALA A 288 -16.28 -6.26 3.95
N LYS A 289 -16.77 -5.07 4.30
CA LYS A 289 -16.95 -4.65 5.70
C LYS A 289 -18.01 -5.49 6.43
N VAL A 290 -19.00 -5.98 5.69
CA VAL A 290 -20.09 -6.81 6.24
C VAL A 290 -19.69 -8.27 6.27
N ILE A 291 -19.14 -8.81 5.17
CA ILE A 291 -18.78 -10.24 5.04
C ILE A 291 -17.61 -10.60 5.97
N PHE A 292 -16.64 -9.72 6.11
CA PHE A 292 -15.44 -9.90 6.93
C PHE A 292 -15.42 -8.93 8.11
N ALA A 293 -16.50 -8.95 8.90
CA ALA A 293 -16.75 -7.98 9.96
C ALA A 293 -15.62 -7.92 11.00
N ASP A 294 -15.04 -9.06 11.39
CA ASP A 294 -13.95 -9.12 12.37
C ASP A 294 -12.74 -8.30 11.88
N ALA A 295 -12.23 -8.61 10.68
CA ALA A 295 -11.10 -7.87 10.11
C ALA A 295 -11.45 -6.40 9.86
N ALA A 296 -12.69 -6.08 9.45
CA ALA A 296 -13.17 -4.72 9.26
C ALA A 296 -13.15 -3.92 10.56
N ASN A 297 -13.47 -4.56 11.68
CA ASN A 297 -13.45 -4.00 13.04
C ASN A 297 -12.06 -4.07 13.70
N ARG A 298 -11.04 -4.56 12.99
CA ARG A 298 -9.67 -4.74 13.50
C ARG A 298 -9.61 -5.77 14.63
N GLU A 299 -10.45 -6.79 14.57
CA GLU A 299 -10.43 -7.92 15.48
C GLU A 299 -9.53 -9.03 14.92
N LEU A 300 -8.86 -9.76 15.81
CA LEU A 300 -8.05 -10.91 15.42
C LEU A 300 -8.95 -12.03 14.90
N THR A 301 -8.63 -12.55 13.73
CA THR A 301 -9.44 -13.59 13.08
C THR A 301 -8.58 -14.47 12.17
N TRP A 302 -8.94 -15.76 12.08
CA TRP A 302 -8.39 -16.68 11.08
C TRP A 302 -9.12 -16.61 9.74
N PHE A 303 -10.24 -15.89 9.67
CA PHE A 303 -11.07 -15.80 8.48
C PHE A 303 -10.81 -14.50 7.73
N TYR A 304 -10.01 -14.56 6.66
CA TYR A 304 -9.62 -13.42 5.81
C TYR A 304 -9.18 -12.19 6.62
N PRO A 305 -8.01 -12.27 7.29
CA PRO A 305 -7.62 -11.35 8.35
C PRO A 305 -7.13 -9.97 7.87
N GLN A 306 -7.28 -9.62 6.59
CA GLN A 306 -6.75 -8.38 6.02
C GLN A 306 -7.87 -7.47 5.50
N ARG A 307 -8.29 -6.52 6.32
CA ARG A 307 -9.36 -5.56 6.03
C ARG A 307 -9.30 -4.96 4.63
N MET A 308 -8.12 -4.46 4.22
CA MET A 308 -7.95 -3.79 2.94
C MET A 308 -8.01 -4.78 1.77
N ASN A 309 -7.33 -5.90 1.92
CA ASN A 309 -7.23 -6.91 0.86
C ASN A 309 -8.54 -7.66 0.62
N ASN A 310 -9.41 -7.79 1.63
CA ASN A 310 -10.74 -8.38 1.48
C ASN A 310 -11.57 -7.63 0.44
N SER A 311 -11.49 -6.31 0.42
CA SER A 311 -12.19 -5.47 -0.56
C SER A 311 -11.68 -5.71 -1.98
N VAL A 312 -10.36 -5.76 -2.15
CA VAL A 312 -9.71 -6.04 -3.43
C VAL A 312 -10.02 -7.46 -3.90
N MET A 313 -10.03 -8.42 -2.99
CA MET A 313 -10.34 -9.82 -3.26
C MET A 313 -11.78 -9.98 -3.78
N LEU A 314 -12.77 -9.40 -3.12
CA LEU A 314 -14.15 -9.46 -3.57
C LEU A 314 -14.33 -8.80 -4.93
N TRP A 315 -13.71 -7.63 -5.13
CA TRP A 315 -13.73 -6.96 -6.43
C TRP A 315 -13.08 -7.82 -7.52
N ALA A 316 -11.93 -8.43 -7.23
CA ALA A 316 -11.23 -9.31 -8.17
C ALA A 316 -12.06 -10.55 -8.50
N ALA A 317 -12.65 -11.22 -7.51
CA ALA A 317 -13.51 -12.38 -7.71
C ALA A 317 -14.71 -12.04 -8.59
N PHE A 318 -15.42 -10.96 -8.27
CA PHE A 318 -16.59 -10.50 -9.04
C PHE A 318 -16.20 -10.20 -10.48
N ASN A 319 -15.16 -9.39 -10.71
CA ASN A 319 -14.72 -9.03 -12.05
C ASN A 319 -14.08 -10.21 -12.80
N GLY A 320 -13.49 -11.17 -12.09
CA GLY A 320 -13.03 -12.43 -12.65
C GLY A 320 -14.17 -13.24 -13.24
N VAL A 321 -15.27 -13.41 -12.49
CA VAL A 321 -16.48 -14.12 -12.95
C VAL A 321 -17.12 -13.38 -14.12
N ILE A 322 -17.32 -12.06 -14.01
CA ILE A 322 -17.86 -11.24 -15.13
C ILE A 322 -16.98 -11.37 -16.37
N GLY A 323 -15.65 -11.33 -16.20
CA GLY A 323 -14.70 -11.51 -17.29
C GLY A 323 -14.85 -12.87 -17.99
N LEU A 324 -15.05 -13.96 -17.24
CA LEU A 324 -15.34 -15.29 -17.80
C LEU A 324 -16.67 -15.31 -18.56
N ILE A 325 -17.71 -14.69 -18.01
CA ILE A 325 -19.03 -14.59 -18.66
C ILE A 325 -18.91 -13.81 -19.97
N LEU A 326 -18.27 -12.64 -19.95
CA LEU A 326 -18.08 -11.81 -21.16
C LEU A 326 -17.21 -12.54 -22.19
N PHE A 327 -16.14 -13.20 -21.77
CA PHE A 327 -15.26 -13.98 -22.65
C PHE A 327 -16.04 -15.14 -23.32
N THR A 328 -16.73 -15.95 -22.52
CA THR A 328 -17.49 -17.09 -23.01
C THR A 328 -18.67 -16.64 -23.86
N GLY A 329 -19.41 -15.63 -23.44
CA GLY A 329 -20.53 -15.05 -24.19
C GLY A 329 -20.07 -14.48 -25.53
N SER A 330 -18.99 -13.72 -25.56
CA SER A 330 -18.43 -13.18 -26.81
C SER A 330 -18.04 -14.29 -27.80
N TYR A 331 -17.50 -15.40 -27.30
CA TYR A 331 -17.22 -16.57 -28.12
C TYR A 331 -18.48 -17.20 -28.66
N GLN A 332 -19.49 -17.49 -27.84
CA GLN A 332 -20.71 -18.17 -28.24
C GLN A 332 -21.52 -17.36 -29.27
N PHE A 333 -21.69 -16.08 -29.05
CA PHE A 333 -22.53 -15.23 -29.90
C PHE A 333 -21.81 -14.76 -31.18
N PHE A 334 -20.49 -14.54 -31.11
CA PHE A 334 -19.73 -13.93 -32.20
C PHE A 334 -18.52 -14.76 -32.63
N GLY A 335 -17.63 -15.18 -31.72
CA GLY A 335 -16.37 -15.80 -32.06
C GLY A 335 -16.52 -17.08 -32.85
N LYS A 336 -17.44 -17.96 -32.46
CA LYS A 336 -17.71 -19.24 -33.12
C LYS A 336 -18.12 -19.05 -34.57
N LYS A 337 -18.95 -18.04 -34.86
CA LYS A 337 -19.42 -17.71 -36.23
C LYS A 337 -18.29 -17.12 -37.11
N HIS A 338 -17.22 -16.61 -36.50
CA HIS A 338 -16.08 -16.01 -37.20
C HIS A 338 -14.83 -16.89 -37.17
N GLY A 339 -14.99 -18.19 -36.97
CA GLY A 339 -13.91 -19.18 -37.09
C GLY A 339 -12.95 -19.23 -35.91
N VAL A 340 -13.33 -18.68 -34.75
CA VAL A 340 -12.53 -18.82 -33.50
C VAL A 340 -12.71 -20.24 -32.98
N SER A 341 -11.60 -20.95 -32.73
CA SER A 341 -11.61 -22.28 -32.12
C SER A 341 -11.18 -22.24 -30.67
N ILE A 342 -11.80 -23.05 -29.82
CA ILE A 342 -11.38 -23.20 -28.39
C ILE A 342 -9.93 -23.69 -28.30
N SER A 343 -9.46 -24.47 -29.25
CA SER A 343 -8.07 -24.93 -29.31
C SER A 343 -7.06 -23.78 -29.39
N SER A 344 -7.47 -22.60 -29.91
CA SER A 344 -6.62 -21.42 -29.97
C SER A 344 -6.41 -20.74 -28.59
N TRP A 345 -7.18 -21.12 -27.57
CA TRP A 345 -7.08 -20.49 -26.24
C TRP A 345 -5.94 -21.05 -25.38
N GLY A 346 -5.39 -22.22 -25.76
CA GLY A 346 -4.37 -22.89 -24.96
C GLY A 346 -4.92 -23.52 -23.67
N LEU A 347 -6.19 -23.93 -23.70
CA LEU A 347 -6.77 -24.73 -22.61
C LEU A 347 -6.27 -26.16 -22.68
N GLU A 348 -6.07 -26.77 -21.52
CA GLU A 348 -5.70 -28.17 -21.33
C GLU A 348 -6.68 -28.80 -20.35
N ALA A 349 -7.19 -29.97 -20.68
CA ALA A 349 -8.14 -30.70 -19.84
C ALA A 349 -7.47 -31.79 -18.96
N ASP A 350 -6.17 -32.09 -19.22
CA ASP A 350 -5.44 -33.08 -18.44
C ASP A 350 -5.11 -32.51 -17.04
N ILE A 351 -5.73 -33.11 -16.02
CA ILE A 351 -5.53 -32.72 -14.62
C ILE A 351 -4.09 -32.93 -14.17
N LYS A 352 -3.37 -33.92 -14.73
CA LYS A 352 -1.96 -34.15 -14.39
C LYS A 352 -1.08 -33.00 -14.90
N TYR A 353 -1.39 -32.49 -16.10
CA TYR A 353 -0.73 -31.32 -16.65
C TYR A 353 -0.96 -30.09 -15.78
N ILE A 354 -2.22 -29.85 -15.37
CA ILE A 354 -2.60 -28.71 -14.52
C ILE A 354 -1.92 -28.80 -13.15
N ALA A 355 -1.95 -29.97 -12.51
CA ALA A 355 -1.30 -30.21 -11.21
C ALA A 355 0.22 -30.01 -11.29
N LYS A 356 0.85 -30.51 -12.36
CA LYS A 356 2.28 -30.31 -12.59
C LYS A 356 2.63 -28.85 -12.85
N THR A 357 1.77 -28.11 -13.56
CA THR A 357 1.93 -26.66 -13.75
C THR A 357 1.80 -25.91 -12.45
N PHE A 358 0.88 -26.32 -11.58
CA PHE A 358 0.77 -25.77 -10.22
C PHE A 358 2.03 -26.04 -9.39
N GLY A 359 2.59 -27.25 -9.45
CA GLY A 359 3.86 -27.59 -8.82
C GLY A 359 5.01 -26.69 -9.35
N LEU A 360 5.06 -26.44 -10.66
CA LEU A 360 6.02 -25.47 -11.23
C LEU A 360 5.79 -24.06 -10.68
N ALA A 361 4.55 -23.59 -10.63
CA ALA A 361 4.25 -22.24 -10.12
C ALA A 361 4.69 -22.07 -8.66
N LEU A 362 4.45 -23.07 -7.81
CA LEU A 362 4.94 -23.07 -6.43
C LEU A 362 6.47 -23.07 -6.37
N THR A 363 7.14 -23.83 -7.23
CA THR A 363 8.61 -23.87 -7.28
C THR A 363 9.17 -22.53 -7.74
N VAL A 364 8.56 -21.89 -8.76
CA VAL A 364 8.94 -20.53 -9.22
C VAL A 364 8.80 -19.55 -8.07
N PHE A 365 7.66 -19.57 -7.39
CA PHE A 365 7.38 -18.66 -6.27
C PHE A 365 8.36 -18.88 -5.11
N ALA A 366 8.59 -20.13 -4.71
CA ALA A 366 9.51 -20.46 -3.63
C ALA A 366 10.96 -20.04 -3.95
N SER A 367 11.43 -20.32 -5.17
CA SER A 367 12.77 -19.92 -5.62
C SER A 367 12.91 -18.39 -5.67
N TYR A 368 11.88 -17.72 -6.15
CA TYR A 368 11.81 -16.26 -6.18
C TYR A 368 11.88 -15.68 -4.77
N TYR A 369 11.03 -16.18 -3.86
CA TYR A 369 11.02 -15.74 -2.46
C TYR A 369 12.36 -16.00 -1.77
N ALA A 370 12.95 -17.18 -1.97
CA ALA A 370 14.24 -17.52 -1.38
C ALA A 370 15.37 -16.57 -1.85
N LEU A 371 15.37 -16.19 -3.13
CA LEU A 371 16.33 -15.20 -3.65
C LEU A 371 16.13 -13.83 -3.00
N LEU A 372 14.89 -13.34 -2.94
CA LEU A 372 14.57 -12.05 -2.31
C LEU A 372 14.97 -12.04 -0.83
N PHE A 373 14.67 -13.13 -0.12
CA PHE A 373 15.03 -13.31 1.27
C PHE A 373 16.55 -13.27 1.48
N LEU A 374 17.30 -14.02 0.66
CA LEU A 374 18.77 -14.08 0.73
C LEU A 374 19.40 -12.70 0.51
N ILE A 375 18.96 -11.99 -0.53
CA ILE A 375 19.48 -10.65 -0.84
C ILE A 375 19.11 -9.65 0.27
N TYR A 376 17.89 -9.71 0.77
CA TYR A 376 17.48 -8.87 1.90
C TYR A 376 18.34 -9.16 3.14
N TYR A 377 18.55 -10.43 3.46
CA TYR A 377 19.30 -10.84 4.65
C TYR A 377 20.77 -10.42 4.60
N ILE A 378 21.40 -10.49 3.42
CA ILE A 378 22.82 -10.15 3.23
C ILE A 378 23.02 -8.64 3.09
N PHE A 379 22.17 -7.97 2.31
CA PHE A 379 22.40 -6.58 1.89
C PHE A 379 21.38 -5.59 2.47
N HIS A 380 20.34 -6.04 3.17
CA HIS A 380 19.25 -5.22 3.68
C HIS A 380 18.59 -4.32 2.62
N VAL A 381 18.43 -4.86 1.39
CA VAL A 381 17.87 -4.15 0.25
C VAL A 381 16.36 -4.25 0.24
N ASP A 382 15.69 -3.10 0.09
CA ASP A 382 14.25 -3.03 -0.16
C ASP A 382 13.93 -3.19 -1.66
N TYR A 383 12.81 -3.85 -1.94
CA TYR A 383 12.23 -3.98 -3.30
C TYR A 383 10.95 -3.17 -3.34
N ARG A 384 11.04 -1.86 -3.33
CA ARG A 384 9.86 -1.03 -3.24
C ARG A 384 9.99 0.27 -4.04
N PHE A 385 8.84 0.86 -4.30
CA PHE A 385 8.73 2.23 -4.77
C PHE A 385 7.63 2.92 -3.94
N TRP A 386 8.00 3.93 -3.18
CA TRP A 386 7.15 4.61 -2.21
C TRP A 386 6.50 3.59 -1.24
N PHE A 387 5.18 3.44 -1.31
CA PHE A 387 4.38 2.55 -0.44
C PHE A 387 4.13 1.16 -1.02
N MET A 388 4.51 0.89 -2.29
CA MET A 388 4.37 -0.42 -2.93
C MET A 388 5.71 -1.17 -2.91
N GLY A 389 5.72 -2.38 -2.40
CA GLY A 389 6.94 -3.19 -2.36
C GLY A 389 6.69 -4.67 -2.27
N VAL A 390 7.70 -5.43 -2.70
CA VAL A 390 7.80 -6.86 -2.43
C VAL A 390 8.63 -7.01 -1.16
N ARG A 391 8.07 -7.63 -0.12
CA ARG A 391 8.72 -7.76 1.18
C ARG A 391 8.83 -9.21 1.60
N ILE A 392 9.82 -9.49 2.43
CA ILE A 392 9.86 -10.74 3.19
C ILE A 392 8.77 -10.72 4.26
N PHE A 393 8.32 -11.88 4.69
CA PHE A 393 7.21 -12.03 5.64
C PHE A 393 7.44 -13.21 6.59
N GLN A 394 6.69 -13.26 7.67
CA GLN A 394 6.68 -14.39 8.61
C GLN A 394 6.03 -15.64 7.99
N PRO A 395 6.43 -16.86 8.42
CA PRO A 395 5.88 -18.11 7.90
C PRO A 395 4.35 -18.19 7.93
N GLU A 396 3.72 -17.56 8.92
CA GLU A 396 2.26 -17.53 9.10
C GLU A 396 1.54 -16.83 7.92
N MET A 397 2.24 -15.93 7.22
CA MET A 397 1.72 -15.30 6.01
C MET A 397 1.51 -16.29 4.86
N LEU A 398 2.16 -17.47 4.89
CA LEU A 398 1.87 -18.53 3.92
C LEU A 398 0.43 -19.03 4.03
N LEU A 399 -0.14 -19.05 5.25
CA LEU A 399 -1.56 -19.35 5.45
C LEU A 399 -2.45 -18.28 4.80
N VAL A 400 -2.08 -17.01 4.96
CA VAL A 400 -2.80 -15.91 4.31
C VAL A 400 -2.73 -16.05 2.78
N LEU A 401 -1.55 -16.32 2.22
CA LEU A 401 -1.40 -16.57 0.79
C LEU A 401 -2.30 -17.73 0.32
N ALA A 402 -2.28 -18.85 1.04
CA ALA A 402 -3.09 -20.01 0.70
C ALA A 402 -4.60 -19.72 0.77
N MET A 403 -5.04 -18.92 1.74
CA MET A 403 -6.43 -18.52 1.90
C MET A 403 -6.94 -17.63 0.76
N TYR A 404 -6.15 -16.65 0.35
CA TYR A 404 -6.54 -15.69 -0.67
C TYR A 404 -6.35 -16.21 -2.10
N ALA A 405 -5.39 -17.13 -2.33
CA ALA A 405 -5.00 -17.58 -3.67
C ALA A 405 -6.16 -18.16 -4.50
N PRO A 406 -7.03 -19.05 -4.00
CA PRO A 406 -8.12 -19.59 -4.79
C PRO A 406 -9.09 -18.54 -5.32
N ILE A 407 -9.37 -17.53 -4.51
CA ILE A 407 -10.33 -16.46 -4.85
C ILE A 407 -9.71 -15.50 -5.89
N PHE A 408 -8.50 -15.04 -5.64
CA PHE A 408 -7.80 -14.19 -6.61
C PHE A 408 -7.50 -14.92 -7.93
N PHE A 409 -7.24 -16.22 -7.90
CA PHE A 409 -6.96 -17.02 -9.08
C PHE A 409 -8.09 -16.91 -10.13
N ILE A 410 -9.35 -16.78 -9.72
CA ILE A 410 -10.49 -16.59 -10.64
C ILE A 410 -10.25 -15.38 -11.55
N PHE A 411 -9.82 -14.25 -10.96
CA PHE A 411 -9.52 -13.03 -11.71
C PHE A 411 -8.32 -13.21 -12.65
N PHE A 412 -7.22 -13.75 -12.12
CA PHE A 412 -5.99 -13.91 -12.89
C PHE A 412 -6.14 -14.91 -14.03
N PHE A 413 -6.92 -15.97 -13.83
CA PHE A 413 -7.25 -16.94 -14.86
C PHE A 413 -8.15 -16.34 -15.95
N SER A 414 -9.19 -15.62 -15.55
CA SER A 414 -10.04 -14.87 -16.46
C SER A 414 -9.24 -13.89 -17.33
N ASN A 415 -8.30 -13.18 -16.70
CA ASN A 415 -7.37 -12.29 -17.38
C ASN A 415 -6.49 -13.03 -18.39
N SER A 416 -5.91 -14.17 -18.00
CA SER A 416 -5.06 -14.99 -18.88
C SER A 416 -5.83 -15.49 -20.10
N LEU A 417 -7.07 -15.94 -19.92
CA LEU A 417 -7.94 -16.33 -21.03
C LEU A 417 -8.23 -15.17 -21.98
N ARG A 418 -8.56 -14.01 -21.46
CA ARG A 418 -8.80 -12.82 -22.28
C ARG A 418 -7.55 -12.43 -23.07
N VAL A 419 -6.42 -12.31 -22.39
CA VAL A 419 -5.15 -11.87 -23.01
C VAL A 419 -4.68 -12.87 -24.05
N ASN A 420 -4.69 -14.15 -23.74
CA ASN A 420 -4.14 -15.20 -24.61
C ASN A 420 -5.16 -15.82 -25.56
N GLY A 421 -6.43 -15.86 -25.19
CA GLY A 421 -7.51 -16.42 -25.98
C GLY A 421 -8.25 -15.41 -26.87
N ALA A 422 -8.36 -14.12 -26.48
CA ALA A 422 -9.09 -13.13 -27.25
C ALA A 422 -8.22 -12.04 -27.90
N MET A 423 -7.02 -11.79 -27.39
CA MET A 423 -6.19 -10.64 -27.82
C MET A 423 -4.94 -11.03 -28.64
N ARG A 424 -4.78 -12.31 -29.02
CA ARG A 424 -3.76 -12.74 -29.98
C ARG A 424 -4.37 -12.80 -31.38
N ILE A 425 -4.24 -11.72 -32.14
CA ILE A 425 -4.88 -11.56 -33.44
C ILE A 425 -3.81 -11.56 -34.54
N LYS A 426 -4.01 -12.37 -35.58
CA LYS A 426 -3.10 -12.45 -36.74
C LYS A 426 -2.91 -11.07 -37.38
N GLY A 427 -1.64 -10.66 -37.55
CA GLY A 427 -1.27 -9.38 -38.16
C GLY A 427 -1.33 -8.16 -37.22
N GLN A 428 -1.72 -8.34 -35.95
CA GLN A 428 -1.65 -7.27 -34.94
C GLN A 428 -0.26 -7.27 -34.27
N ALA A 429 0.37 -6.11 -34.18
CA ALA A 429 1.66 -5.96 -33.50
C ALA A 429 1.50 -6.31 -32.00
N GLU A 430 2.43 -7.08 -31.47
CA GLU A 430 2.38 -7.59 -30.09
C GLU A 430 2.32 -6.46 -29.06
N TRP A 431 3.15 -5.42 -29.20
CA TRP A 431 3.15 -4.28 -28.28
C TRP A 431 1.80 -3.56 -28.18
N LYS A 432 1.06 -3.47 -29.33
CA LYS A 432 -0.30 -2.89 -29.34
C LYS A 432 -1.28 -3.76 -28.56
N SER A 433 -1.21 -5.09 -28.77
CA SER A 433 -2.04 -6.02 -28.01
C SER A 433 -1.80 -5.93 -26.52
N MET A 434 -0.54 -5.82 -26.10
CA MET A 434 -0.16 -5.72 -24.70
C MET A 434 -0.55 -4.39 -24.08
N LEU A 435 -0.36 -3.28 -24.80
CA LEU A 435 -0.81 -1.97 -24.34
C LEU A 435 -2.33 -1.94 -24.12
N ILE A 436 -3.11 -2.43 -25.10
CA ILE A 436 -4.56 -2.52 -24.97
C ILE A 436 -4.95 -3.43 -23.78
N ALA A 437 -4.24 -4.54 -23.59
CA ALA A 437 -4.51 -5.45 -22.48
C ALA A 437 -4.19 -4.82 -21.11
N GLY A 438 -3.09 -4.09 -21.01
CA GLY A 438 -2.71 -3.32 -19.81
C GLY A 438 -3.76 -2.27 -19.46
N VAL A 439 -4.14 -1.46 -20.45
CA VAL A 439 -5.20 -0.45 -20.28
C VAL A 439 -6.54 -1.11 -19.90
N ALA A 440 -6.93 -2.20 -20.56
CA ALA A 440 -8.17 -2.91 -20.24
C ALA A 440 -8.24 -3.41 -18.80
N ASN A 441 -7.08 -3.76 -18.21
CA ASN A 441 -7.01 -4.22 -16.82
C ASN A 441 -7.05 -3.09 -15.80
N SER A 442 -6.47 -1.95 -16.13
CA SER A 442 -6.24 -0.85 -15.19
C SER A 442 -7.27 0.27 -15.30
N LEU A 443 -7.91 0.46 -16.48
CA LEU A 443 -8.76 1.61 -16.78
C LEU A 443 -9.91 1.79 -15.80
N GLY A 444 -10.62 0.72 -15.44
CA GLY A 444 -11.77 0.82 -14.53
C GLY A 444 -11.38 1.36 -13.16
N LEU A 445 -10.27 0.89 -12.59
CA LEU A 445 -9.74 1.38 -11.31
C LEU A 445 -9.10 2.77 -11.44
N PHE A 446 -8.44 3.04 -12.55
CA PHE A 446 -7.88 4.37 -12.83
C PHE A 446 -8.97 5.44 -12.89
N LEU A 447 -10.14 5.16 -13.47
CA LEU A 447 -11.27 6.09 -13.51
C LEU A 447 -11.79 6.45 -12.11
N ILE A 448 -11.69 5.54 -11.14
CA ILE A 448 -12.03 5.82 -9.75
C ILE A 448 -11.06 6.85 -9.15
N ILE A 449 -9.75 6.64 -9.34
CA ILE A 449 -8.73 7.61 -8.91
C ILE A 449 -8.97 8.96 -9.59
N LEU A 450 -9.20 8.96 -10.89
CA LEU A 450 -9.45 10.17 -11.65
C LEU A 450 -10.65 10.94 -11.12
N LEU A 451 -11.79 10.27 -10.91
CA LEU A 451 -13.00 10.90 -10.35
C LEU A 451 -12.73 11.46 -8.94
N GLN A 452 -12.05 10.70 -8.08
CA GLN A 452 -11.68 11.11 -6.72
C GLN A 452 -10.91 12.44 -6.72
N TYR A 453 -9.85 12.51 -7.53
CA TYR A 453 -8.94 13.65 -7.54
C TYR A 453 -9.39 14.81 -8.41
N VAL A 454 -10.16 14.59 -9.47
CA VAL A 454 -10.82 15.67 -10.20
C VAL A 454 -11.86 16.35 -9.31
N THR A 455 -12.66 15.58 -8.55
CA THR A 455 -13.60 16.17 -7.59
C THR A 455 -12.86 16.97 -6.53
N PHE A 456 -11.77 16.42 -5.97
CA PHE A 456 -10.91 17.12 -5.02
C PHE A 456 -10.36 18.42 -5.59
N ALA A 457 -9.81 18.39 -6.82
CA ALA A 457 -9.27 19.56 -7.50
C ALA A 457 -10.30 20.67 -7.80
N LEU A 458 -11.58 20.30 -7.88
CA LEU A 458 -12.67 21.26 -8.15
C LEU A 458 -13.34 21.78 -6.88
N THR A 459 -13.33 21.03 -5.79
CA THR A 459 -14.18 21.29 -4.61
C THR A 459 -13.41 21.35 -3.27
N GLY A 460 -12.13 20.99 -3.24
CA GLY A 460 -11.35 20.82 -2.01
C GLY A 460 -11.77 19.59 -1.18
N THR A 461 -12.67 18.74 -1.70
CA THR A 461 -13.14 17.55 -1.00
C THR A 461 -13.16 16.35 -1.94
N VAL A 462 -12.66 15.20 -1.51
CA VAL A 462 -12.67 13.98 -2.31
C VAL A 462 -14.07 13.42 -2.49
N PHE A 463 -14.32 12.73 -3.61
CA PHE A 463 -15.63 12.17 -3.93
C PHE A 463 -16.08 11.10 -2.89
N TRP A 464 -15.18 10.14 -2.58
CA TRP A 464 -15.45 9.10 -1.56
C TRP A 464 -14.71 9.40 -0.24
N THR A 465 -15.27 10.28 0.57
CA THR A 465 -14.68 10.69 1.86
C THR A 465 -14.51 9.53 2.84
N THR A 466 -15.53 8.66 2.98
CA THR A 466 -15.52 7.52 3.91
C THR A 466 -14.66 6.36 3.43
N ASN A 467 -14.44 6.23 2.12
CA ASN A 467 -13.68 5.17 1.49
C ASN A 467 -12.35 5.64 0.88
N TRP A 468 -11.89 6.88 1.20
CA TRP A 468 -10.70 7.47 0.60
C TRP A 468 -9.46 6.57 0.71
N LEU A 469 -9.28 5.88 1.85
CA LEU A 469 -8.15 4.96 2.05
C LEU A 469 -8.20 3.76 1.08
N SER A 470 -9.40 3.24 0.80
CA SER A 470 -9.58 2.17 -0.18
C SER A 470 -9.32 2.66 -1.61
N VAL A 471 -9.66 3.91 -1.91
CA VAL A 471 -9.31 4.53 -3.20
C VAL A 471 -7.80 4.76 -3.30
N ASN A 472 -7.15 5.20 -2.23
CA ASN A 472 -5.70 5.40 -2.22
C ASN A 472 -4.91 4.10 -2.42
N LEU A 473 -5.44 2.96 -1.99
CA LEU A 473 -4.83 1.66 -2.29
C LEU A 473 -4.72 1.39 -3.81
N LEU A 474 -5.59 1.98 -4.61
CA LEU A 474 -5.58 1.83 -6.07
C LEU A 474 -4.33 2.43 -6.72
N PHE A 475 -3.63 3.38 -6.10
CA PHE A 475 -2.34 3.86 -6.61
C PHE A 475 -1.29 2.75 -6.71
N ALA A 476 -1.36 1.75 -5.83
CA ALA A 476 -0.52 0.55 -5.93
C ALA A 476 -1.10 -0.49 -6.89
N ILE A 477 -2.42 -0.67 -6.90
CA ILE A 477 -3.08 -1.75 -7.66
C ILE A 477 -3.11 -1.44 -9.16
N VAL A 478 -3.38 -0.21 -9.57
CA VAL A 478 -3.49 0.18 -10.99
C VAL A 478 -2.23 -0.14 -11.79
N PRO A 479 -1.00 0.21 -11.35
CA PRO A 479 0.22 -0.19 -12.04
C PRO A 479 0.40 -1.71 -12.12
N MET A 480 0.10 -2.44 -11.04
CA MET A 480 0.17 -3.91 -11.05
C MET A 480 -0.80 -4.52 -12.06
N MET A 481 -2.03 -4.01 -12.14
CA MET A 481 -3.01 -4.46 -13.11
C MET A 481 -2.59 -4.16 -14.56
N PHE A 482 -1.92 -3.04 -14.79
CA PHE A 482 -1.39 -2.69 -16.11
C PHE A 482 -0.29 -3.66 -16.56
N VAL A 483 0.60 -4.06 -15.66
CA VAL A 483 1.76 -4.93 -15.97
C VAL A 483 1.38 -6.40 -16.06
N LEU A 484 0.34 -6.84 -15.37
CA LEU A 484 -0.10 -8.24 -15.28
C LEU A 484 -0.25 -8.96 -16.64
N PRO A 485 -0.87 -8.37 -17.69
CA PRO A 485 -1.03 -9.03 -18.99
C PRO A 485 0.29 -9.38 -19.65
N TYR A 486 1.35 -8.61 -19.42
CA TYR A 486 2.68 -8.89 -19.99
C TYR A 486 3.26 -10.18 -19.43
N PHE A 487 3.18 -10.40 -18.12
CA PHE A 487 3.58 -11.66 -17.50
C PHE A 487 2.73 -12.82 -18.00
N ASN A 488 1.41 -12.68 -18.02
CA ASN A 488 0.50 -13.70 -18.52
C ASN A 488 0.83 -14.10 -19.98
N ARG A 489 1.19 -13.15 -20.83
CA ARG A 489 1.59 -13.41 -22.23
C ARG A 489 2.95 -14.11 -22.30
N TYR A 490 3.93 -13.69 -21.50
CA TYR A 490 5.24 -14.34 -21.46
C TYR A 490 5.15 -15.80 -21.02
N PHE A 491 4.44 -16.09 -19.94
CA PHE A 491 4.25 -17.45 -19.46
C PHE A 491 3.48 -18.32 -20.44
N PHE A 492 2.51 -17.72 -21.14
CA PHE A 492 1.80 -18.41 -22.20
C PHE A 492 2.73 -18.82 -23.35
N TYR A 493 3.63 -17.95 -23.77
CA TYR A 493 4.59 -18.31 -24.81
C TYR A 493 5.61 -19.38 -24.38
N MET A 494 5.88 -19.49 -23.08
CA MET A 494 6.75 -20.55 -22.57
C MET A 494 6.11 -21.93 -22.58
N THR A 495 4.80 -22.01 -22.33
CA THR A 495 4.09 -23.28 -22.11
C THR A 495 3.05 -23.60 -23.14
N GLY A 496 2.69 -22.65 -24.02
CA GLY A 496 1.56 -22.78 -24.95
C GLY A 496 0.21 -22.89 -24.25
N ARG A 497 0.13 -22.70 -22.93
CA ARG A 497 -1.07 -22.90 -22.11
C ARG A 497 -1.33 -21.72 -21.18
N VAL A 498 -2.59 -21.50 -20.79
CA VAL A 498 -3.06 -20.33 -20.05
C VAL A 498 -2.85 -20.39 -18.53
N TYR A 499 -2.28 -21.48 -17.98
CA TYR A 499 -2.31 -21.75 -16.54
C TYR A 499 -1.14 -21.20 -15.75
N LEU A 500 0.10 -21.30 -16.26
CA LEU A 500 1.30 -20.90 -15.49
C LEU A 500 1.28 -19.42 -15.10
N GLY A 501 0.91 -18.56 -16.05
CA GLY A 501 0.83 -17.12 -15.81
C GLY A 501 -0.05 -16.77 -14.61
N PRO A 502 -1.34 -17.11 -14.60
CA PRO A 502 -2.22 -16.79 -13.48
C PRO A 502 -1.81 -17.46 -12.17
N MET A 503 -1.24 -18.68 -12.18
CA MET A 503 -0.79 -19.34 -10.96
C MET A 503 0.38 -18.58 -10.30
N VAL A 504 1.39 -18.19 -11.07
CA VAL A 504 2.55 -17.43 -10.56
C VAL A 504 2.13 -16.01 -10.17
N THR A 505 1.39 -15.31 -11.05
CA THR A 505 1.02 -13.92 -10.79
C THR A 505 0.04 -13.77 -9.63
N THR A 506 -0.83 -14.76 -9.38
CA THR A 506 -1.67 -14.78 -8.18
C THR A 506 -0.83 -14.79 -6.90
N LEU A 507 0.14 -15.69 -6.80
CA LEU A 507 0.99 -15.81 -5.61
C LEU A 507 1.81 -14.54 -5.37
N VAL A 508 2.43 -14.00 -6.42
CA VAL A 508 3.23 -12.76 -6.32
C VAL A 508 2.36 -11.56 -5.97
N PHE A 509 1.19 -11.42 -6.59
CA PHE A 509 0.28 -10.32 -6.31
C PHE A 509 -0.21 -10.34 -4.87
N ILE A 510 -0.61 -11.50 -4.34
CA ILE A 510 -1.05 -11.64 -2.95
C ILE A 510 0.12 -11.36 -2.01
N MET A 511 1.32 -11.84 -2.32
CA MET A 511 2.51 -11.53 -1.53
C MET A 511 2.71 -10.01 -1.41
N ILE A 512 2.62 -9.27 -2.53
CA ILE A 512 2.73 -7.80 -2.52
C ILE A 512 1.60 -7.19 -1.67
N LEU A 513 0.35 -7.55 -1.89
CA LEU A 513 -0.77 -7.00 -1.12
C LEU A 513 -0.64 -7.33 0.37
N SER A 514 -0.36 -8.59 0.70
CA SER A 514 -0.37 -9.07 2.09
C SER A 514 0.77 -8.47 2.92
N THR A 515 1.93 -8.20 2.31
CA THR A 515 3.08 -7.63 3.01
C THR A 515 3.03 -6.12 3.14
N ASN A 516 2.16 -5.43 2.40
CA ASN A 516 1.99 -3.97 2.46
C ASN A 516 0.73 -3.54 3.21
N THR A 517 -0.06 -4.46 3.74
CA THR A 517 -1.28 -4.17 4.49
C THR A 517 -1.28 -4.89 5.84
N VAL A 518 -1.98 -4.30 6.82
CA VAL A 518 -2.09 -4.88 8.16
C VAL A 518 -2.87 -6.20 8.12
N VAL A 519 -2.39 -7.19 8.85
CA VAL A 519 -3.04 -8.49 9.04
C VAL A 519 -3.46 -8.68 10.50
N TYR A 520 -4.69 -9.14 10.72
CA TYR A 520 -5.27 -9.34 12.05
C TYR A 520 -5.31 -10.84 12.40
N LEU A 521 -4.15 -11.52 12.29
CA LEU A 521 -4.01 -12.92 12.72
C LEU A 521 -3.83 -13.03 14.24
N PRO A 522 -4.43 -14.02 14.89
CA PRO A 522 -4.25 -14.27 16.32
C PRO A 522 -2.97 -15.10 16.60
N ILE A 523 -1.81 -14.52 16.28
CA ILE A 523 -0.47 -15.11 16.43
C ILE A 523 0.40 -14.27 17.36
#